data_d993aa3554971c45a2bbd1b91f42f52c
#
_entry.id   d993aa3554971c45a2bbd1b91f42f52c
#
_cell.length_a   1.000
_cell.length_b   1.000
_cell.length_c   1.000
_cell.angle_alpha   90.00
_cell.angle_beta   90.00
_cell.angle_gamma   90.00
#
_symmetry.space_group_name_H-M   'P 1'
#
loop_
_entity.id
_entity.type
_entity.pdbx_description
1 polymer ?
#
loop_
_entity_poly.entity_id
_entity_poly.type
_entity_poly.pdbx_seq_one_letter_code
_entity_poly.pdbx_strand_id
1 'polypeptide(L)'
;MSTCVIRDVGMTKYSKKQVVFHWLIAVMIATQFIYHDAISDAYEATLRGIEVAFNPLVAVHVFIGIAVLVLTVWRFSVRQKTGVPPYPEAESKVTKLASEIVHYGTYVLGILLPISGGAAWFGGVKAAAEAHEVMKAILMALVALHIGGALFHLFAKKNNIFKRMWF
;
A
#
# COMPACT_ATOMS: atom_id res chain seq x y z
N MET A 1 -26.54 -8.62 -21.04
CA MET A 1 -25.84 -9.30 -19.92
C MET A 1 -24.54 -9.85 -20.48
N SER A 2 -23.46 -9.08 -20.43
CA SER A 2 -22.15 -9.51 -20.91
C SER A 2 -21.43 -10.21 -19.79
N THR A 3 -21.35 -11.53 -19.88
CA THR A 3 -20.58 -12.40 -19.00
C THR A 3 -19.10 -12.05 -19.17
N CYS A 4 -18.51 -11.43 -18.16
CA CYS A 4 -17.06 -11.23 -18.09
C CYS A 4 -16.42 -12.63 -17.98
N VAL A 5 -15.96 -13.17 -19.10
CA VAL A 5 -15.17 -14.40 -19.15
C VAL A 5 -13.84 -14.07 -18.48
N ILE A 6 -13.72 -14.44 -17.21
CA ILE A 6 -12.42 -14.52 -16.54
C ILE A 6 -11.63 -15.57 -17.32
N ARG A 7 -10.65 -15.10 -18.10
CA ARG A 7 -9.64 -15.99 -18.70
C ARG A 7 -8.88 -16.63 -17.55
N ASP A 8 -9.24 -17.85 -17.23
CA ASP A 8 -8.49 -18.74 -16.37
C ASP A 8 -7.24 -19.19 -17.16
N VAL A 9 -6.33 -18.26 -17.33
CA VAL A 9 -5.00 -18.57 -17.85
C VAL A 9 -4.23 -19.09 -16.65
N GLY A 10 -3.74 -20.32 -16.70
CA GLY A 10 -3.01 -21.04 -15.65
C GLY A 10 -1.78 -20.30 -15.10
N MET A 11 -1.97 -19.08 -14.59
CA MET A 11 -0.93 -18.25 -14.01
C MET A 11 -0.54 -18.80 -12.64
N THR A 12 0.63 -19.37 -12.54
CA THR A 12 1.21 -19.80 -11.26
C THR A 12 1.89 -18.67 -10.50
N LYS A 13 2.28 -17.57 -11.18
CA LYS A 13 2.99 -16.41 -10.63
C LYS A 13 2.38 -15.10 -11.10
N TYR A 14 2.62 -14.03 -10.35
CA TYR A 14 2.33 -12.67 -10.79
C TYR A 14 3.23 -12.24 -11.95
N SER A 15 2.75 -11.30 -12.77
CA SER A 15 3.58 -10.73 -13.82
C SER A 15 4.78 -9.96 -13.24
N LYS A 16 5.89 -9.89 -13.99
CA LYS A 16 7.10 -9.15 -13.55
C LYS A 16 6.76 -7.69 -13.17
N LYS A 17 5.86 -7.03 -13.92
CA LYS A 17 5.42 -5.67 -13.61
C LYS A 17 4.72 -5.58 -12.24
N GLN A 18 3.84 -6.53 -11.93
CA GLN A 18 3.16 -6.57 -10.62
C GLN A 18 4.16 -6.81 -9.47
N VAL A 19 5.17 -7.64 -9.67
CA VAL A 19 6.23 -7.91 -8.69
C VAL A 19 7.09 -6.66 -8.47
N VAL A 20 7.57 -6.01 -9.53
CA VAL A 20 8.38 -4.78 -9.44
C VAL A 20 7.62 -3.68 -8.70
N PHE A 21 6.38 -3.39 -9.12
CA PHE A 21 5.58 -2.35 -8.46
C PHE A 21 5.27 -2.68 -6.99
N HIS A 22 5.06 -3.96 -6.66
CA HIS A 22 4.85 -4.37 -5.29
C HIS A 22 6.04 -4.01 -4.40
N TRP A 23 7.22 -4.45 -4.77
CA TRP A 23 8.41 -4.23 -3.96
C TRP A 23 8.84 -2.75 -3.93
N LEU A 24 8.68 -2.03 -5.04
CA LEU A 24 8.96 -0.60 -5.08
C LEU A 24 8.04 0.17 -4.13
N ILE A 25 6.72 -0.07 -4.18
CA ILE A 25 5.76 0.55 -3.26
C ILE A 25 6.04 0.15 -1.81
N ALA A 26 6.38 -1.12 -1.54
CA ALA A 26 6.69 -1.59 -0.20
C ALA A 26 7.90 -0.87 0.40
N VAL A 27 8.98 -0.70 -0.37
CA VAL A 27 10.16 0.06 0.06
C VAL A 27 9.82 1.54 0.28
N MET A 28 9.05 2.15 -0.62
CA MET A 28 8.61 3.54 -0.46
C MET A 28 7.77 3.74 0.80
N ILE A 29 6.80 2.86 1.08
CA ILE A 29 5.99 2.92 2.30
C ILE A 29 6.87 2.75 3.54
N ALA A 30 7.80 1.79 3.55
CA ALA A 30 8.74 1.63 4.66
C ALA A 30 9.57 2.90 4.90
N THR A 31 10.06 3.53 3.85
CA THR A 31 10.79 4.81 3.94
C THR A 31 9.94 5.92 4.57
N GLN A 32 8.65 6.01 4.19
CA GLN A 32 7.71 6.98 4.77
C GLN A 32 7.55 6.81 6.28
N PHE A 33 7.55 5.57 6.77
CA PHE A 33 7.46 5.30 8.21
C PHE A 33 8.77 5.59 8.95
N ILE A 34 9.91 5.25 8.37
CA ILE A 34 11.23 5.46 9.00
C ILE A 34 11.53 6.95 9.20
N TYR A 35 11.14 7.79 8.27
CA TYR A 35 11.46 9.22 8.28
C TYR A 35 10.24 10.13 8.55
N HIS A 36 9.18 9.59 9.15
CA HIS A 36 7.93 10.34 9.33
C HIS A 36 8.04 11.50 10.33
N ASP A 37 8.94 11.43 11.30
CA ASP A 37 9.10 12.46 12.33
C ASP A 37 9.40 13.83 11.73
N ALA A 38 10.23 13.88 10.68
CA ALA A 38 10.60 15.13 10.03
C ALA A 38 9.39 15.91 9.46
N ILE A 39 8.41 15.22 8.87
CA ILE A 39 7.20 15.86 8.34
C ILE A 39 6.22 16.20 9.47
N SER A 40 6.13 15.37 10.52
CA SER A 40 5.29 15.62 11.67
C SER A 40 5.75 16.87 12.42
N ASP A 41 7.03 16.98 12.72
CA ASP A 41 7.62 18.16 13.40
C ASP A 41 7.42 19.44 12.58
N ALA A 42 7.66 19.37 11.27
CA ALA A 42 7.46 20.50 10.37
C ALA A 42 5.98 20.92 10.29
N TYR A 43 5.06 19.96 10.26
CA TYR A 43 3.62 20.24 10.24
C TYR A 43 3.16 20.88 11.56
N GLU A 44 3.60 20.37 12.71
CA GLU A 44 3.31 20.98 14.02
C GLU A 44 3.87 22.40 14.14
N ALA A 45 5.10 22.65 13.67
CA ALA A 45 5.68 23.99 13.65
C ALA A 45 4.81 24.95 12.82
N THR A 46 4.36 24.51 11.64
CA THR A 46 3.46 25.29 10.78
C THR A 46 2.13 25.62 11.50
N LEU A 47 1.55 24.66 12.24
CA LEU A 47 0.32 24.90 13.01
C LEU A 47 0.50 25.93 14.13
N ARG A 48 1.71 26.07 14.67
CA ARG A 48 2.08 27.07 15.69
C ARG A 48 2.44 28.43 15.07
N GLY A 49 2.37 28.59 13.76
CA GLY A 49 2.75 29.79 13.04
C GLY A 49 4.26 30.03 12.98
N ILE A 50 5.06 29.00 13.22
CA ILE A 50 6.53 29.04 13.12
C ILE A 50 6.91 28.80 11.65
N GLU A 51 7.76 29.69 11.13
CA GLU A 51 8.31 29.52 9.76
C GLU A 51 9.23 28.29 9.71
N VAL A 52 8.89 27.36 8.82
CA VAL A 52 9.65 26.11 8.67
C VAL A 52 10.67 26.26 7.54
N ALA A 53 11.96 26.20 7.89
CA ALA A 53 13.04 26.18 6.92
C ALA A 53 12.97 24.94 6.04
N PHE A 54 13.52 25.03 4.82
CA PHE A 54 13.57 23.89 3.90
C PHE A 54 14.24 22.67 4.56
N ASN A 55 13.50 21.55 4.61
CA ASN A 55 14.00 20.29 5.12
C ASN A 55 13.91 19.21 4.00
N PRO A 56 15.04 18.64 3.58
CA PRO A 56 15.06 17.64 2.51
C PRO A 56 14.25 16.37 2.85
N LEU A 57 14.15 15.97 4.13
CA LEU A 57 13.35 14.81 4.52
C LEU A 57 11.84 15.07 4.34
N VAL A 58 11.39 16.30 4.60
CA VAL A 58 10.01 16.73 4.31
C VAL A 58 9.74 16.65 2.80
N ALA A 59 10.66 17.18 1.99
CA ALA A 59 10.54 17.10 0.53
C ALA A 59 10.50 15.66 0.04
N VAL A 60 11.37 14.79 0.57
CA VAL A 60 11.40 13.36 0.24
C VAL A 60 10.07 12.69 0.61
N HIS A 61 9.49 12.99 1.79
CA HIS A 61 8.18 12.47 2.20
C HIS A 61 7.11 12.83 1.18
N VAL A 62 7.03 14.09 0.78
CA VAL A 62 6.03 14.56 -0.19
C VAL A 62 6.22 13.89 -1.55
N PHE A 63 7.45 13.86 -2.09
CA PHE A 63 7.72 13.25 -3.40
C PHE A 63 7.46 11.74 -3.42
N ILE A 64 7.86 11.02 -2.37
CA ILE A 64 7.57 9.58 -2.25
C ILE A 64 6.06 9.37 -2.13
N GLY A 65 5.33 10.21 -1.37
CA GLY A 65 3.88 10.13 -1.28
C GLY A 65 3.19 10.24 -2.64
N ILE A 66 3.59 11.20 -3.47
CA ILE A 66 3.08 11.34 -4.85
C ILE A 66 3.44 10.12 -5.69
N ALA A 67 4.67 9.62 -5.59
CA ALA A 67 5.11 8.44 -6.32
C ALA A 67 4.32 7.18 -5.90
N VAL A 68 4.04 7.00 -4.61
CA VAL A 68 3.19 5.90 -4.09
C VAL A 68 1.78 5.98 -4.68
N LEU A 69 1.17 7.18 -4.75
CA LEU A 69 -0.14 7.37 -5.37
C LEU A 69 -0.14 6.88 -6.83
N VAL A 70 0.78 7.41 -7.63
CA VAL A 70 0.87 7.09 -9.07
C VAL A 70 1.12 5.59 -9.28
N LEU A 71 2.08 5.02 -8.56
CA LEU A 71 2.43 3.61 -8.68
C LEU A 71 1.33 2.68 -8.18
N THR A 72 0.59 3.08 -7.13
CA THR A 72 -0.53 2.29 -6.61
C THR A 72 -1.67 2.23 -7.63
N VAL A 73 -2.05 3.36 -8.23
CA VAL A 73 -3.06 3.41 -9.29
C VAL A 73 -2.60 2.58 -10.50
N TRP A 74 -1.35 2.71 -10.90
CA TRP A 74 -0.81 1.94 -12.03
C TRP A 74 -0.79 0.44 -11.72
N ARG A 75 -0.30 0.05 -10.53
CA ARG A 75 -0.29 -1.36 -10.10
C ARG A 75 -1.70 -1.94 -10.06
N PHE A 76 -2.68 -1.18 -9.57
CA PHE A 76 -4.08 -1.59 -9.58
C PHE A 76 -4.60 -1.81 -11.00
N SER A 77 -4.31 -0.88 -11.92
CA SER A 77 -4.68 -0.98 -13.34
C SER A 77 -4.05 -2.21 -14.01
N VAL A 78 -2.77 -2.50 -13.72
CA VAL A 78 -2.08 -3.70 -14.20
C VAL A 78 -2.76 -4.96 -13.64
N ARG A 79 -3.09 -4.97 -12.33
CA ARG A 79 -3.81 -6.10 -11.70
C ARG A 79 -5.13 -6.41 -12.40
N GLN A 80 -5.92 -5.38 -12.73
CA GLN A 80 -7.20 -5.57 -13.41
C GLN A 80 -7.05 -6.11 -14.85
N LYS A 81 -5.99 -5.72 -15.54
CA LYS A 81 -5.72 -6.16 -16.92
C LYS A 81 -5.10 -7.56 -17.01
N THR A 82 -4.19 -7.88 -16.11
CA THR A 82 -3.42 -9.15 -16.16
C THR A 82 -4.01 -10.24 -15.28
N GLY A 83 -4.92 -9.90 -14.35
CA GLY A 83 -5.44 -10.84 -13.36
C GLY A 83 -4.46 -11.13 -12.23
N VAL A 84 -4.80 -12.12 -11.41
CA VAL A 84 -4.01 -12.60 -10.28
C VAL A 84 -3.98 -14.13 -10.29
N PRO A 85 -2.91 -14.76 -9.77
CA PRO A 85 -2.87 -16.21 -9.59
C PRO A 85 -4.02 -16.69 -8.70
N PRO A 86 -4.63 -17.83 -9.01
CA PRO A 86 -5.73 -18.38 -8.21
C PRO A 86 -5.25 -18.73 -6.80
N TYR A 87 -6.18 -18.68 -5.86
CA TYR A 87 -5.91 -19.16 -4.49
C TYR A 87 -5.58 -20.66 -4.52
N PRO A 88 -4.74 -21.14 -3.58
CA PRO A 88 -4.56 -22.58 -3.40
C PRO A 88 -5.91 -23.28 -3.15
N GLU A 89 -6.10 -24.47 -3.71
CA GLU A 89 -7.39 -25.20 -3.62
C GLU A 89 -7.84 -25.46 -2.17
N ALA A 90 -6.88 -25.68 -1.26
CA ALA A 90 -7.15 -25.97 0.16
C ALA A 90 -7.47 -24.70 1.01
N GLU A 91 -7.60 -23.51 0.39
CA GLU A 91 -7.86 -22.29 1.16
C GLU A 91 -9.32 -22.15 1.58
N SER A 92 -9.52 -21.86 2.88
CA SER A 92 -10.85 -21.59 3.43
C SER A 92 -11.45 -20.30 2.87
N LYS A 93 -12.79 -20.19 2.86
CA LYS A 93 -13.48 -18.95 2.46
C LYS A 93 -13.07 -17.75 3.31
N VAL A 94 -12.86 -17.98 4.62
CA VAL A 94 -12.45 -16.92 5.57
C VAL A 94 -11.06 -16.40 5.23
N THR A 95 -10.10 -17.29 4.95
CA THR A 95 -8.73 -16.88 4.56
C THR A 95 -8.72 -16.11 3.25
N LYS A 96 -9.53 -16.53 2.27
CA LYS A 96 -9.68 -15.82 0.99
C LYS A 96 -10.23 -14.41 1.21
N LEU A 97 -11.32 -14.27 1.99
CA LEU A 97 -11.93 -12.98 2.31
C LEU A 97 -10.95 -12.07 3.06
N ALA A 98 -10.26 -12.59 4.08
CA ALA A 98 -9.25 -11.83 4.82
C ALA A 98 -8.11 -11.33 3.90
N SER A 99 -7.64 -12.19 2.99
CA SER A 99 -6.64 -11.81 1.99
C SER A 99 -7.13 -10.70 1.05
N GLU A 100 -8.39 -10.77 0.61
CA GLU A 100 -9.00 -9.73 -0.24
C GLU A 100 -9.12 -8.40 0.50
N ILE A 101 -9.61 -8.40 1.75
CA ILE A 101 -9.72 -7.19 2.59
C ILE A 101 -8.34 -6.54 2.74
N VAL A 102 -7.31 -7.32 3.06
CA VAL A 102 -5.94 -6.80 3.21
C VAL A 102 -5.43 -6.21 1.90
N HIS A 103 -5.57 -6.92 0.79
CA HIS A 103 -5.07 -6.44 -0.50
C HIS A 103 -5.83 -5.19 -1.00
N TYR A 104 -7.16 -5.20 -0.98
CA TYR A 104 -7.93 -4.04 -1.43
C TYR A 104 -7.80 -2.86 -0.46
N GLY A 105 -7.75 -3.13 0.84
CA GLY A 105 -7.50 -2.11 1.87
C GLY A 105 -6.17 -1.39 1.65
N THR A 106 -5.09 -2.13 1.33
CA THR A 106 -3.80 -1.50 1.02
C THR A 106 -3.83 -0.66 -0.27
N TYR A 107 -4.61 -1.05 -1.30
CA TYR A 107 -4.80 -0.19 -2.48
C TYR A 107 -5.57 1.08 -2.15
N VAL A 108 -6.67 0.97 -1.40
CA VAL A 108 -7.48 2.12 -1.00
C VAL A 108 -6.65 3.10 -0.18
N LEU A 109 -5.93 2.61 0.83
CA LEU A 109 -5.09 3.46 1.68
C LEU A 109 -3.86 4.00 0.93
N GLY A 110 -3.28 3.25 0.01
CA GLY A 110 -2.21 3.73 -0.86
C GLY A 110 -2.60 4.89 -1.77
N ILE A 111 -3.91 5.10 -1.99
CA ILE A 111 -4.47 6.24 -2.72
C ILE A 111 -4.89 7.35 -1.74
N LEU A 112 -5.63 7.03 -0.68
CA LEU A 112 -6.21 8.03 0.22
C LEU A 112 -5.16 8.73 1.09
N LEU A 113 -4.10 8.02 1.52
CA LEU A 113 -3.03 8.59 2.33
C LEU A 113 -2.31 9.75 1.62
N PRO A 114 -1.79 9.60 0.39
CA PRO A 114 -1.16 10.73 -0.29
C PRO A 114 -2.13 11.90 -0.55
N ILE A 115 -3.40 11.62 -0.83
CA ILE A 115 -4.42 12.65 -1.04
C ILE A 115 -4.66 13.44 0.24
N SER A 116 -4.88 12.75 1.37
CA SER A 116 -5.10 13.40 2.66
C SER A 116 -3.86 14.17 3.14
N GLY A 117 -2.66 13.58 2.96
CA GLY A 117 -1.40 14.26 3.26
C GLY A 117 -1.21 15.53 2.43
N GLY A 118 -1.51 15.48 1.14
CA GLY A 118 -1.49 16.64 0.26
C GLY A 118 -2.51 17.72 0.67
N ALA A 119 -3.73 17.35 1.03
CA ALA A 119 -4.76 18.27 1.51
C ALA A 119 -4.33 18.92 2.87
N ALA A 120 -3.71 18.17 3.76
CA ALA A 120 -3.18 18.67 5.01
C ALA A 120 -2.01 19.66 4.78
N TRP A 121 -1.01 19.24 4.01
CA TRP A 121 0.23 19.98 3.82
C TRP A 121 0.06 21.23 2.97
N PHE A 122 -0.56 21.12 1.81
CA PHE A 122 -0.73 22.23 0.87
C PHE A 122 -2.03 23.01 1.08
N GLY A 123 -3.08 22.36 1.59
CA GLY A 123 -4.39 22.95 1.80
C GLY A 123 -4.63 23.47 3.22
N GLY A 124 -3.76 23.14 4.19
CA GLY A 124 -3.94 23.50 5.60
C GLY A 124 -5.17 22.85 6.25
N VAL A 125 -5.68 21.76 5.70
CA VAL A 125 -6.91 21.10 6.17
C VAL A 125 -6.61 20.20 7.36
N LYS A 126 -6.87 20.66 8.58
CA LYS A 126 -6.59 19.91 9.83
C LYS A 126 -7.28 18.56 9.89
N ALA A 127 -8.56 18.47 9.49
CA ALA A 127 -9.29 17.20 9.44
C ALA A 127 -8.64 16.18 8.50
N ALA A 128 -7.97 16.65 7.42
CA ALA A 128 -7.24 15.75 6.53
C ALA A 128 -5.95 15.23 7.19
N ALA A 129 -5.28 16.02 8.03
CA ALA A 129 -4.14 15.57 8.82
C ALA A 129 -4.54 14.49 9.84
N GLU A 130 -5.63 14.70 10.56
CA GLU A 130 -6.17 13.74 11.52
C GLU A 130 -6.57 12.44 10.83
N ALA A 131 -7.26 12.52 9.68
CA ALA A 131 -7.60 11.37 8.87
C ALA A 131 -6.36 10.63 8.34
N HIS A 132 -5.31 11.35 7.95
CA HIS A 132 -4.03 10.79 7.51
C HIS A 132 -3.39 9.94 8.62
N GLU A 133 -3.35 10.44 9.86
CA GLU A 133 -2.79 9.71 11.01
C GLU A 133 -3.57 8.42 11.31
N VAL A 134 -4.90 8.47 11.28
CA VAL A 134 -5.74 7.28 11.48
C VAL A 134 -5.52 6.28 10.34
N MET A 135 -5.53 6.73 9.10
CA MET A 135 -5.31 5.86 7.95
C MET A 135 -3.90 5.25 7.94
N LYS A 136 -2.89 5.99 8.40
CA LYS A 136 -1.52 5.49 8.59
C LYS A 136 -1.50 4.30 9.56
N ALA A 137 -2.17 4.41 10.71
CA ALA A 137 -2.27 3.32 11.69
C ALA A 137 -2.98 2.09 11.10
N ILE A 138 -4.07 2.29 10.35
CA ILE A 138 -4.80 1.21 9.68
C ILE A 138 -3.91 0.55 8.62
N LEU A 139 -3.17 1.32 7.81
CA LEU A 139 -2.24 0.77 6.83
C LEU A 139 -1.18 -0.12 7.49
N MET A 140 -0.61 0.32 8.63
CA MET A 140 0.37 -0.50 9.37
C MET A 140 -0.22 -1.81 9.86
N ALA A 141 -1.45 -1.80 10.38
CA ALA A 141 -2.14 -3.02 10.78
C ALA A 141 -2.36 -3.96 9.58
N LEU A 142 -2.79 -3.43 8.43
CA LEU A 142 -2.96 -4.23 7.21
C LEU A 142 -1.64 -4.79 6.68
N VAL A 143 -0.55 -4.01 6.72
CA VAL A 143 0.80 -4.47 6.33
C VAL A 143 1.28 -5.58 7.27
N ALA A 144 1.08 -5.43 8.58
CA ALA A 144 1.42 -6.47 9.55
C ALA A 144 0.63 -7.77 9.31
N LEU A 145 -0.69 -7.66 9.04
CA LEU A 145 -1.53 -8.80 8.67
C LEU A 145 -1.10 -9.43 7.34
N HIS A 146 -0.70 -8.62 6.36
CA HIS A 146 -0.20 -9.09 5.08
C HIS A 146 1.08 -9.92 5.23
N ILE A 147 2.05 -9.39 5.97
CA ILE A 147 3.31 -10.08 6.23
C ILE A 147 3.06 -11.34 7.07
N GLY A 148 2.28 -11.22 8.16
CA GLY A 148 1.91 -12.33 9.02
C GLY A 148 1.20 -13.45 8.27
N GLY A 149 0.27 -13.12 7.37
CA GLY A 149 -0.39 -14.06 6.49
C GLY A 149 0.58 -14.79 5.55
N ALA A 150 1.51 -14.06 4.94
CA ALA A 150 2.54 -14.65 4.07
C ALA A 150 3.47 -15.61 4.85
N LEU A 151 3.89 -15.22 6.06
CA LEU A 151 4.70 -16.08 6.95
C LEU A 151 3.93 -17.31 7.43
N PHE A 152 2.66 -17.16 7.79
CA PHE A 152 1.79 -18.27 8.15
C PHE A 152 1.69 -19.30 7.03
N HIS A 153 1.50 -18.85 5.78
CA HIS A 153 1.50 -19.75 4.62
C HIS A 153 2.83 -20.44 4.41
N LEU A 154 3.93 -19.72 4.62
CA LEU A 154 5.28 -20.26 4.45
C LEU A 154 5.59 -21.35 5.49
N PHE A 155 5.35 -21.07 6.78
CA PHE A 155 5.80 -21.92 7.88
C PHE A 155 4.76 -22.96 8.32
N ALA A 156 3.48 -22.54 8.48
CA ALA A 156 2.44 -23.41 9.00
C ALA A 156 1.80 -24.25 7.89
N LYS A 157 1.44 -23.65 6.75
CA LYS A 157 0.84 -24.38 5.62
C LYS A 157 1.85 -25.00 4.67
N LYS A 158 3.15 -24.71 4.86
CA LYS A 158 4.25 -25.16 3.98
C LYS A 158 3.99 -24.87 2.49
N ASN A 159 3.16 -23.86 2.20
CA ASN A 159 2.77 -23.43 0.89
C ASN A 159 3.53 -22.15 0.54
N ASN A 160 4.49 -22.24 -0.38
CA ASN A 160 5.39 -21.14 -0.67
C ASN A 160 4.75 -20.12 -1.61
N ILE A 161 3.73 -19.39 -1.12
CA ILE A 161 3.11 -18.28 -1.87
C ILE A 161 4.08 -17.11 -2.06
N PHE A 162 5.14 -17.01 -1.25
CA PHE A 162 6.21 -16.02 -1.39
C PHE A 162 6.87 -16.08 -2.77
N LYS A 163 7.07 -17.30 -3.31
CA LYS A 163 7.62 -17.50 -4.67
C LYS A 163 6.75 -16.91 -5.78
N ARG A 164 5.47 -16.63 -5.53
CA ARG A 164 4.58 -16.00 -6.51
C ARG A 164 4.89 -14.51 -6.69
N MET A 165 5.50 -13.86 -5.66
CA MET A 165 5.91 -12.46 -5.64
C MET A 165 7.44 -12.29 -5.67
N TRP A 166 8.16 -13.31 -6.14
CA TRP A 166 9.60 -13.29 -6.35
C TRP A 166 9.95 -13.44 -7.82
N PHE A 167 11.09 -12.87 -8.22
CA PHE A 167 11.61 -12.91 -9.61
C PHE A 167 11.94 -14.32 -10.07
#